data_70982ff8645ee01650c45dd680e95853
#
_entry.id   70982ff8645ee01650c45dd680e95853
#
_cell.length_a   1.000
_cell.length_b   1.000
_cell.length_c   1.000
_cell.angle_alpha   90.00
_cell.angle_beta   90.00
_cell.angle_gamma   90.00
#
_symmetry.space_group_name_H-M   'P 1'
#
loop_
_entity.id
_entity.type
_entity.pdbx_description
1 polymer ?
#
loop_
_entity_poly.entity_id
_entity_poly.type
_entity_poly.pdbx_seq_one_letter_code
_entity_poly.pdbx_strand_id
1 'polypeptide(L)'
;MHKDKLLFFYGTECPHCIRMEKLVDKLIKEGYEIKKIEIWHNEENNELLKKLDCEDEPCGGVPFFLNQESKKTVCGEVPYKELKEWAEGSR
;
A
#
# COMPACT_ATOMS: atom_id res chain seq x y z
N MET A 1 -6.06 1.26 -19.31
CA MET A 1 -5.11 0.37 -18.67
C MET A 1 -4.45 1.03 -17.47
N HIS A 2 -4.48 0.39 -16.35
CA HIS A 2 -3.89 0.91 -15.14
C HIS A 2 -2.40 0.67 -15.11
N LYS A 3 -1.64 1.74 -14.99
CA LYS A 3 -0.18 1.62 -14.95
C LYS A 3 0.35 1.38 -13.56
N ASP A 4 -0.43 1.76 -12.54
CA ASP A 4 0.01 1.69 -11.16
C ASP A 4 -0.26 0.32 -10.58
N LYS A 5 0.73 -0.56 -10.63
CA LYS A 5 0.55 -1.90 -10.06
C LYS A 5 0.75 -1.92 -8.55
N LEU A 6 1.53 -0.98 -8.01
CA LEU A 6 1.82 -0.91 -6.57
C LEU A 6 1.05 0.25 -5.95
N LEU A 7 0.18 -0.07 -5.00
CA LEU A 7 -0.65 0.92 -4.32
C LEU A 7 -0.35 0.94 -2.83
N PHE A 8 -0.20 2.12 -2.26
CA PHE A 8 0.02 2.33 -0.84
C PHE A 8 -1.11 3.21 -0.32
N PHE A 9 -2.02 2.62 0.46
CA PHE A 9 -3.13 3.33 1.07
C PHE A 9 -2.72 3.80 2.46
N TYR A 10 -2.97 5.06 2.77
CA TYR A 10 -2.51 5.62 4.04
C TYR A 10 -3.46 6.71 4.55
N GLY A 11 -3.33 7.04 5.84
CA GLY A 11 -3.99 8.19 6.43
C GLY A 11 -2.93 9.22 6.82
N THR A 12 -3.20 10.49 6.52
CA THR A 12 -2.22 11.56 6.71
C THR A 12 -1.71 11.65 8.16
N GLU A 13 -2.59 11.40 9.13
CA GLU A 13 -2.22 11.50 10.54
C GLU A 13 -1.89 10.16 11.20
N CYS A 14 -1.81 9.10 10.40
CA CYS A 14 -1.53 7.77 10.92
C CYS A 14 -0.04 7.57 11.20
N PRO A 15 0.38 7.37 12.47
CA PRO A 15 1.80 7.20 12.79
C PRO A 15 2.43 6.01 12.09
N HIS A 16 1.69 4.92 11.97
CA HIS A 16 2.18 3.71 11.29
C HIS A 16 2.40 3.99 9.81
N CYS A 17 1.50 4.76 9.21
CA CYS A 17 1.62 5.13 7.80
C CYS A 17 2.81 6.04 7.56
N ILE A 18 3.06 6.97 8.48
CA ILE A 18 4.21 7.89 8.38
C ILE A 18 5.51 7.09 8.38
N ARG A 19 5.63 6.11 9.26
CA ARG A 19 6.81 5.26 9.30
C ARG A 19 6.98 4.44 8.03
N MET A 20 5.89 3.88 7.53
CA MET A 20 5.94 3.08 6.31
C MET A 20 6.21 3.93 5.08
N GLU A 21 5.76 5.18 5.09
CA GLU A 21 6.00 6.07 3.96
C GLU A 21 7.49 6.27 3.70
N LYS A 22 8.29 6.26 4.75
CA LYS A 22 9.75 6.37 4.59
C LYS A 22 10.31 5.18 3.81
N LEU A 23 9.77 4.00 4.05
CA LEU A 23 10.18 2.79 3.33
C LEU A 23 9.68 2.83 1.89
N VAL A 24 8.46 3.33 1.70
CA VAL A 24 7.89 3.51 0.36
C VAL A 24 8.75 4.47 -0.45
N ASP A 25 9.14 5.60 0.15
CA ASP A 25 9.99 6.58 -0.53
C ASP A 25 11.34 5.97 -0.92
N LYS A 26 11.89 5.10 -0.08
CA LYS A 26 13.14 4.42 -0.39
C LYS A 26 12.96 3.52 -1.60
N LEU A 27 11.87 2.78 -1.68
CA LEU A 27 11.57 1.93 -2.83
C LEU A 27 11.39 2.75 -4.10
N ILE A 28 10.71 3.89 -4.00
CA ILE A 28 10.52 4.77 -5.14
C ILE A 28 11.88 5.25 -5.68
N LYS A 29 12.81 5.58 -4.79
CA LYS A 29 14.15 5.98 -5.18
C LYS A 29 14.91 4.85 -5.86
N GLU A 30 14.58 3.60 -5.52
CA GLU A 30 15.22 2.44 -6.13
C GLU A 30 14.61 2.06 -7.48
N GLY A 31 13.56 2.77 -7.91
CA GLY A 31 12.98 2.56 -9.22
C GLY A 31 11.59 1.96 -9.24
N TYR A 32 11.03 1.67 -8.09
CA TYR A 32 9.65 1.14 -8.03
C TYR A 32 8.66 2.29 -8.12
N GLU A 33 7.60 2.09 -8.90
CA GLU A 33 6.53 3.07 -9.01
C GLU A 33 5.42 2.69 -8.06
N ILE A 34 5.28 3.44 -6.96
CA ILE A 34 4.27 3.18 -5.94
C ILE A 34 3.35 4.40 -5.88
N LYS A 35 2.07 4.18 -6.10
CA LYS A 35 1.09 5.25 -6.00
C LYS A 35 0.62 5.37 -4.56
N LYS A 36 0.74 6.57 -3.99
CA LYS A 36 0.26 6.86 -2.64
C LYS A 36 -1.17 7.32 -2.71
N ILE A 37 -2.06 6.67 -1.95
CA ILE A 37 -3.49 6.94 -1.99
C ILE A 37 -3.96 7.25 -0.57
N GLU A 38 -4.21 8.52 -0.30
CA GLU A 38 -4.68 8.97 1.02
C GLU A 38 -6.17 8.70 1.14
N ILE A 39 -6.60 8.12 2.27
CA ILE A 39 -8.00 7.73 2.44
C ILE A 39 -8.74 8.43 3.57
N TRP A 40 -8.03 9.06 4.50
CA TRP A 40 -8.70 9.68 5.66
C TRP A 40 -9.41 10.98 5.31
N HIS A 41 -8.90 11.69 4.31
CA HIS A 41 -9.45 12.96 3.86
C HIS A 41 -9.98 12.91 2.43
N ASN A 42 -10.18 11.71 1.91
CA ASN A 42 -10.66 11.51 0.54
C ASN A 42 -11.60 10.32 0.48
N GLU A 43 -12.91 10.61 0.38
CA GLU A 43 -13.94 9.58 0.38
C GLU A 43 -13.82 8.63 -0.82
N GLU A 44 -13.48 9.16 -1.99
CA GLU A 44 -13.36 8.33 -3.18
C GLU A 44 -12.25 7.31 -3.01
N ASN A 45 -11.14 7.72 -2.41
CA ASN A 45 -10.02 6.80 -2.17
C ASN A 45 -10.40 5.77 -1.11
N ASN A 46 -11.17 6.17 -0.11
CA ASN A 46 -11.63 5.25 0.92
C ASN A 46 -12.54 4.19 0.31
N GLU A 47 -13.43 4.59 -0.60
CA GLU A 47 -14.28 3.65 -1.33
C GLU A 47 -13.46 2.69 -2.18
N LEU A 48 -12.41 3.19 -2.81
CA LEU A 48 -11.51 2.36 -3.60
C LEU A 48 -10.84 1.30 -2.74
N LEU A 49 -10.38 1.70 -1.55
CA LEU A 49 -9.77 0.75 -0.61
C LEU A 49 -10.75 -0.36 -0.26
N LYS A 50 -12.00 -0.02 0.03
CA LYS A 50 -13.01 -1.01 0.38
C LYS A 50 -13.24 -2.02 -0.74
N LYS A 51 -13.15 -1.57 -1.99
CA LYS A 51 -13.31 -2.48 -3.13
C LYS A 51 -12.13 -3.40 -3.32
N LEU A 52 -10.94 -2.92 -2.99
CA LEU A 52 -9.71 -3.67 -3.25
C LEU A 52 -9.25 -4.50 -2.07
N ASP A 53 -9.81 -4.26 -0.88
CA ASP A 53 -9.47 -5.02 0.30
C ASP A 53 -9.97 -6.45 0.15
N CYS A 54 -9.19 -7.40 0.65
CA CYS A 54 -9.53 -8.82 0.51
C CYS A 54 -10.73 -9.18 1.37
N GLU A 55 -11.74 -9.80 0.77
CA GLU A 55 -12.94 -10.20 1.50
C GLU A 55 -12.67 -11.28 2.55
N ASP A 56 -11.73 -12.18 2.24
CA ASP A 56 -11.40 -13.28 3.15
C ASP A 56 -10.56 -12.83 4.33
N GLU A 57 -9.64 -11.90 4.10
CA GLU A 57 -8.75 -11.40 5.14
C GLU A 57 -8.60 -9.88 4.99
N PRO A 58 -9.65 -9.12 5.28
CA PRO A 58 -9.57 -7.67 5.13
C PRO A 58 -8.58 -7.07 6.12
N CYS A 59 -7.82 -6.10 5.66
CA CYS A 59 -6.90 -5.37 6.52
C CYS A 59 -7.68 -4.52 7.53
N GLY A 60 -8.77 -3.94 7.08
CA GLY A 60 -9.62 -3.14 7.93
C GLY A 60 -9.10 -1.76 8.26
N GLY A 61 -8.01 -1.34 7.63
CA GLY A 61 -7.43 -0.03 7.93
C GLY A 61 -6.16 0.22 7.14
N VAL A 62 -5.36 1.17 7.63
CA VAL A 62 -4.12 1.57 7.00
C VAL A 62 -2.96 1.45 7.96
N PRO A 63 -1.73 1.32 7.50
CA PRO A 63 -1.31 1.27 6.11
C PRO A 63 -1.71 -0.05 5.44
N PHE A 64 -2.03 0.02 4.17
CA PHE A 64 -2.42 -1.15 3.38
C PHE A 64 -1.73 -1.06 2.02
N PHE A 65 -1.10 -2.15 1.60
CA PHE A 65 -0.34 -2.20 0.36
C PHE A 65 -0.91 -3.29 -0.54
N LEU A 66 -1.13 -2.95 -1.79
CA LEU A 66 -1.65 -3.89 -2.78
C LEU A 66 -0.76 -3.88 -4.02
N ASN A 67 -0.27 -5.06 -4.39
CA ASN A 67 0.38 -5.26 -5.67
C ASN A 67 -0.66 -5.85 -6.62
N GLN A 68 -1.12 -5.05 -7.56
CA GLN A 68 -2.20 -5.46 -8.45
C GLN A 68 -1.79 -6.55 -9.44
N GLU A 69 -0.51 -6.66 -9.71
CA GLU A 69 0.00 -7.68 -10.61
C GLU A 69 0.06 -9.05 -9.95
N SER A 70 0.65 -9.11 -8.76
CA SER A 70 0.79 -10.39 -8.04
C SER A 70 -0.42 -10.74 -7.20
N LYS A 71 -1.30 -9.78 -6.96
CA LYS A 71 -2.45 -9.90 -6.07
C LYS A 71 -2.06 -10.08 -4.61
N LYS A 72 -0.82 -9.76 -4.27
CA LYS A 72 -0.33 -9.87 -2.89
C LYS A 72 -0.54 -8.57 -2.14
N THR A 73 -0.80 -8.68 -0.85
CA THR A 73 -1.07 -7.53 0.00
C THR A 73 -0.15 -7.53 1.21
N VAL A 74 0.03 -6.35 1.80
CA VAL A 74 0.69 -6.18 3.08
C VAL A 74 -0.21 -5.30 3.93
N CYS A 75 -0.48 -5.72 5.15
CA CYS A 75 -1.34 -4.99 6.07
C CYS A 75 -0.52 -4.59 7.30
N GLY A 76 -0.49 -3.28 7.59
CA GLY A 76 0.24 -2.78 8.75
C GLY A 76 1.71 -2.53 8.48
N GLU A 77 2.49 -2.44 9.58
CA GLU A 77 3.91 -2.19 9.48
C GLU A 77 4.69 -3.48 9.28
N VAL A 78 5.61 -3.48 8.34
CA VAL A 78 6.53 -4.59 8.09
C VAL A 78 7.93 -4.06 7.86
N PRO A 79 8.96 -4.89 8.05
CA PRO A 79 10.33 -4.47 7.75
C PRO A 79 10.51 -4.17 6.27
N TYR A 80 11.52 -3.37 5.97
CA TYR A 80 11.82 -2.98 4.59
C TYR A 80 11.97 -4.19 3.67
N LYS A 81 12.62 -5.24 4.15
CA LYS A 81 12.83 -6.45 3.35
C LYS A 81 11.49 -7.04 2.88
N GLU A 82 10.52 -7.13 3.77
CA GLU A 82 9.20 -7.66 3.42
C GLU A 82 8.48 -6.75 2.45
N LEU A 83 8.57 -5.45 2.66
CA LEU A 83 7.92 -4.50 1.75
C LEU A 83 8.54 -4.58 0.36
N LYS A 84 9.84 -4.73 0.28
CA LYS A 84 10.52 -4.87 -1.00
C LYS A 84 10.09 -6.16 -1.71
N GLU A 85 9.96 -7.27 -0.97
CA GLU A 85 9.50 -8.53 -1.53
C GLU A 85 8.07 -8.38 -2.09
N TRP A 86 7.23 -7.65 -1.38
CA TRP A 86 5.88 -7.36 -1.86
C TRP A 86 5.94 -6.56 -3.17
N ALA A 87 6.80 -5.55 -3.24
CA ALA A 87 6.93 -4.71 -4.43
C ALA A 87 7.44 -5.51 -5.63
N GLU A 88 8.29 -6.49 -5.36
CA GLU A 88 8.85 -7.35 -6.41
C GLU A 88 7.88 -8.45 -6.84
N GLY A 89 6.81 -8.65 -6.10
CA GLY A 89 5.85 -9.70 -6.40
C GLY A 89 6.26 -11.09 -5.94
N SER A 90 7.32 -11.17 -5.11
CA SER A 90 7.81 -12.47 -4.63
C SER A 90 7.20 -12.90 -3.30
N ARG A 91 6.35 -12.05 -2.75
CA ARG A 91 5.67 -12.37 -1.51
C ARG A 91 4.19 -12.58 -1.75
#